data_8dc02ceae9f3bb0da031616f616e9d3b
#
_entry.id   8dc02ceae9f3bb0da031616f616e9d3b
#
_cell.length_a   1.000
_cell.length_b   1.000
_cell.length_c   1.000
_cell.angle_alpha   90.00
_cell.angle_beta   90.00
_cell.angle_gamma   90.00
#
_symmetry.space_group_name_H-M   'P 1'
#
loop_
_entity.id
_entity.type
_entity.pdbx_description
1 polymer ?
#
loop_
_entity_poly.entity_id
_entity_poly.type
_entity_poly.pdbx_seq_one_letter_code
_entity_poly.pdbx_strand_id
1 'polypeptide(L)'
;MSSMDKRAALVWLIAVTSAIGLWVLMTGGPALAEKMLVEICVEEGSYLNLRAGPGLAYDVEMELGPGNRLIVLETRGEWALVVWDRLAGLSDPPESWANTQYLKEVQKNARTDLRSLRRGD
;
A
#
# COMPACT_ATOMS: atom_id res chain seq x y z
N MET A 1 -9.93 52.65 -6.82
CA MET A 1 -10.71 51.38 -6.89
C MET A 1 -9.99 50.28 -7.56
N SER A 2 -9.32 50.50 -8.67
CA SER A 2 -8.57 49.44 -9.34
C SER A 2 -7.43 48.84 -8.51
N SER A 3 -6.85 49.62 -7.59
CA SER A 3 -5.79 49.14 -6.72
C SER A 3 -6.26 48.13 -5.67
N MET A 4 -7.53 48.23 -5.27
CA MET A 4 -8.10 47.27 -4.30
C MET A 4 -8.34 45.92 -4.95
N ASP A 5 -8.76 45.94 -6.19
CA ASP A 5 -9.00 44.70 -6.93
C ASP A 5 -7.69 43.91 -7.19
N LYS A 6 -6.64 44.66 -7.48
CA LYS A 6 -5.33 44.05 -7.66
C LYS A 6 -4.79 43.42 -6.40
N ARG A 7 -5.00 44.06 -5.26
CA ARG A 7 -4.60 43.49 -3.97
C ARG A 7 -5.37 42.24 -3.62
N ALA A 8 -6.67 42.27 -3.89
CA ALA A 8 -7.51 41.09 -3.65
C ALA A 8 -7.07 39.91 -4.54
N ALA A 9 -6.78 40.19 -5.80
CA ALA A 9 -6.29 39.17 -6.73
C ALA A 9 -4.97 38.54 -6.28
N LEU A 10 -4.05 39.38 -5.79
CA LEU A 10 -2.76 38.90 -5.28
C LEU A 10 -2.91 38.03 -4.06
N VAL A 11 -3.80 38.38 -3.14
CA VAL A 11 -4.06 37.60 -1.95
C VAL A 11 -4.63 36.25 -2.33
N TRP A 12 -5.51 36.23 -3.30
CA TRP A 12 -6.10 34.97 -3.81
C TRP A 12 -5.02 34.06 -4.40
N LEU A 13 -4.14 34.61 -5.22
CA LEU A 13 -3.08 33.83 -5.83
C LEU A 13 -2.13 33.20 -4.80
N ILE A 14 -1.80 33.95 -3.76
CA ILE A 14 -0.93 33.46 -2.70
C ILE A 14 -1.61 32.30 -1.95
N ALA A 15 -2.89 32.45 -1.66
CA ALA A 15 -3.64 31.40 -0.94
C ALA A 15 -3.71 30.10 -1.76
N VAL A 16 -3.95 30.21 -3.05
CA VAL A 16 -4.01 29.06 -3.93
C VAL A 16 -2.65 28.36 -4.01
N THR A 17 -1.60 29.13 -4.13
CA THR A 17 -0.24 28.58 -4.19
C THR A 17 0.12 27.84 -2.91
N SER A 18 -0.23 28.37 -1.77
CA SER A 18 0.00 27.69 -0.49
C SER A 18 -0.73 26.36 -0.39
N ALA A 19 -1.99 26.35 -0.83
CA ALA A 19 -2.78 25.11 -0.78
C ALA A 19 -2.19 24.03 -1.66
N ILE A 20 -1.75 24.40 -2.85
CA ILE A 20 -1.11 23.45 -3.79
C ILE A 20 0.20 22.95 -3.22
N GLY A 21 1.02 23.82 -2.66
CA GLY A 21 2.29 23.45 -2.06
C GLY A 21 2.13 22.47 -0.91
N LEU A 22 1.14 22.71 -0.06
CA LEU A 22 0.86 21.83 1.05
C LEU A 22 0.41 20.45 0.57
N TRP A 23 -0.39 20.43 -0.47
CA TRP A 23 -0.89 19.17 -1.02
C TRP A 23 0.23 18.31 -1.60
N VAL A 24 1.15 18.94 -2.32
CA VAL A 24 2.32 18.25 -2.89
C VAL A 24 3.19 17.65 -1.79
N LEU A 25 3.40 18.37 -0.71
CA LEU A 25 4.18 17.86 0.42
C LEU A 25 3.53 16.64 1.07
N MET A 26 2.21 16.62 1.16
CA MET A 26 1.50 15.47 1.74
C MET A 26 1.55 14.25 0.82
N THR A 27 1.50 14.45 -0.48
CA THR A 27 1.57 13.35 -1.44
C THR A 27 2.98 12.81 -1.60
N GLY A 28 3.99 13.62 -1.34
CA GLY A 28 5.38 13.17 -1.40
C GLY A 28 5.78 12.23 -0.27
N GLY A 29 5.18 12.40 0.93
CA GLY A 29 5.48 11.57 2.10
C GLY A 29 5.15 10.10 1.94
N PRO A 30 3.93 9.72 1.48
CA PRO A 30 3.57 8.33 1.34
C PRO A 30 4.38 7.54 0.31
N ALA A 31 4.99 8.22 -0.64
CA ALA A 31 5.81 7.57 -1.66
C ALA A 31 7.03 6.86 -1.06
N LEU A 32 7.46 7.30 0.11
CA LEU A 32 8.59 6.71 0.83
C LEU A 32 8.13 5.72 1.90
N ALA A 33 6.82 5.48 1.99
CA ALA A 33 6.27 4.57 2.98
C ALA A 33 6.80 3.15 2.76
N GLU A 34 7.01 2.48 3.85
CA GLU A 34 7.52 1.12 3.83
C GLU A 34 6.51 0.17 3.21
N LYS A 35 7.03 -0.82 2.50
CA LYS A 35 6.21 -1.90 1.97
C LYS A 35 5.70 -2.73 3.13
N MET A 36 4.40 -3.02 3.11
CA MET A 36 3.75 -3.75 4.17
C MET A 36 3.72 -5.24 3.85
N LEU A 37 4.15 -6.06 4.79
CA LEU A 37 4.04 -7.49 4.67
C LEU A 37 2.71 -7.94 5.27
N VAL A 38 1.95 -8.70 4.50
CA VAL A 38 0.65 -9.23 4.94
C VAL A 38 0.60 -10.72 4.72
N GLU A 39 -0.30 -11.37 5.43
CA GLU A 39 -0.54 -12.79 5.33
C GLU A 39 -1.98 -13.04 4.87
N ILE A 40 -2.16 -14.03 4.02
CA ILE A 40 -3.48 -14.39 3.53
C ILE A 40 -4.26 -15.11 4.63
N CYS A 41 -5.41 -14.55 4.98
CA CYS A 41 -6.33 -15.11 5.98
C CYS A 41 -7.63 -15.54 5.32
N VAL A 42 -7.64 -16.76 4.84
CA VAL A 42 -8.85 -17.43 4.34
C VAL A 42 -8.94 -18.76 5.04
N GLU A 43 -10.10 -19.39 4.96
CA GLU A 43 -10.28 -20.70 5.57
C GLU A 43 -9.37 -21.74 4.95
N GLU A 44 -8.94 -22.69 5.74
CA GLU A 44 -8.12 -23.77 5.26
C GLU A 44 -8.87 -24.56 4.19
N GLY A 45 -8.20 -24.80 3.06
CA GLY A 45 -8.82 -25.42 1.90
C GLY A 45 -9.38 -24.41 0.91
N SER A 46 -9.40 -23.13 1.28
CA SER A 46 -9.81 -22.04 0.40
C SER A 46 -8.60 -21.32 -0.17
N TYR A 47 -8.83 -20.48 -1.18
CA TYR A 47 -7.78 -19.73 -1.85
C TYR A 47 -8.19 -18.27 -1.99
N LEU A 48 -7.21 -17.40 -1.96
CA LEU A 48 -7.39 -16.00 -2.31
C LEU A 48 -7.04 -15.83 -3.79
N ASN A 49 -7.94 -15.23 -4.54
CA ASN A 49 -7.70 -14.92 -5.95
C ASN A 49 -6.96 -13.60 -6.08
N LEU A 50 -5.81 -13.63 -6.72
CA LEU A 50 -5.07 -12.44 -7.08
C LEU A 50 -5.41 -12.11 -8.53
N ARG A 51 -5.83 -10.86 -8.77
CA ARG A 51 -6.40 -10.46 -10.05
C ARG A 51 -5.52 -9.46 -10.79
N ALA A 52 -5.79 -9.31 -12.07
CA ALA A 52 -5.06 -8.37 -12.93
C ALA A 52 -5.33 -6.90 -12.61
N GLY A 53 -6.42 -6.62 -11.91
CA GLY A 53 -6.81 -5.25 -11.56
C GLY A 53 -7.61 -5.20 -10.28
N PRO A 54 -7.87 -3.98 -9.77
CA PRO A 54 -8.55 -3.78 -8.49
C PRO A 54 -10.07 -3.93 -8.58
N GLY A 55 -10.53 -5.15 -8.80
CA GLY A 55 -11.97 -5.41 -8.89
C GLY A 55 -12.27 -6.84 -9.27
N LEU A 56 -13.48 -7.27 -9.00
CA LEU A 56 -13.95 -8.62 -9.30
C LEU A 56 -14.12 -8.88 -10.80
N ALA A 57 -14.18 -7.83 -11.61
CA ALA A 57 -14.31 -7.95 -13.06
C ALA A 57 -13.00 -8.32 -13.75
N TYR A 58 -11.88 -8.18 -13.07
CA TYR A 58 -10.58 -8.49 -13.62
C TYR A 58 -10.25 -9.97 -13.50
N ASP A 59 -9.49 -10.48 -14.46
CA ASP A 59 -9.12 -11.89 -14.51
C ASP A 59 -8.28 -12.31 -13.30
N VAL A 60 -8.47 -13.55 -12.88
CA VAL A 60 -7.65 -14.15 -11.82
C VAL A 60 -6.33 -14.60 -12.43
N GLU A 61 -5.25 -14.10 -11.89
CA GLU A 61 -3.91 -14.44 -12.34
C GLU A 61 -3.26 -15.53 -11.48
N MET A 62 -3.62 -15.58 -10.21
CA MET A 62 -3.00 -16.48 -9.26
C MET A 62 -3.96 -16.80 -8.14
N GLU A 63 -3.88 -18.02 -7.61
CA GLU A 63 -4.64 -18.43 -6.44
C GLU A 63 -3.66 -18.88 -5.37
N LEU A 64 -3.75 -18.29 -4.18
CA LEU A 64 -2.86 -18.62 -3.07
C LEU A 64 -3.67 -19.01 -1.84
N GLY A 65 -3.24 -20.08 -1.18
CA GLY A 65 -3.87 -20.56 0.03
C GLY A 65 -3.53 -19.74 1.26
N PRO A 66 -4.15 -20.08 2.40
CA PRO A 66 -3.88 -19.38 3.66
C PRO A 66 -2.44 -19.57 4.10
N GLY A 67 -1.90 -18.58 4.80
CA GLY A 67 -0.53 -18.61 5.30
C GLY A 67 0.50 -18.09 4.33
N ASN A 68 0.16 -17.92 3.06
CA ASN A 68 1.08 -17.27 2.12
C ASN A 68 1.20 -15.78 2.44
N ARG A 69 2.37 -15.24 2.21
CA ARG A 69 2.66 -13.84 2.52
C ARG A 69 2.80 -13.03 1.26
N LEU A 70 2.29 -11.82 1.32
CA LEU A 70 2.30 -10.87 0.21
C LEU A 70 2.91 -9.56 0.67
N ILE A 71 3.57 -8.89 -0.26
CA ILE A 71 4.10 -7.55 -0.02
C ILE A 71 3.15 -6.57 -0.69
N VAL A 72 2.57 -5.65 0.09
CA VAL A 72 1.66 -4.64 -0.41
C VAL A 72 2.47 -3.45 -0.92
N LEU A 73 2.26 -3.11 -2.18
CA LEU A 73 2.92 -1.99 -2.82
C LEU A 73 2.08 -0.73 -2.79
N GLU A 74 0.77 -0.85 -2.97
CA GLU A 74 -0.17 0.26 -2.88
C GLU A 74 -1.56 -0.27 -2.57
N THR A 75 -2.44 0.63 -2.16
CA THR A 75 -3.83 0.27 -1.90
C THR A 75 -4.75 1.21 -2.66
N ARG A 76 -5.87 0.68 -3.16
CA ARG A 76 -6.94 1.44 -3.80
C ARG A 76 -8.26 0.95 -3.27
N GLY A 77 -8.86 1.69 -2.35
CA GLY A 77 -10.09 1.27 -1.70
C GLY A 77 -9.92 -0.05 -0.98
N GLU A 78 -10.69 -1.04 -1.38
CA GLU A 78 -10.66 -2.38 -0.79
C GLU A 78 -9.63 -3.30 -1.44
N TRP A 79 -8.86 -2.81 -2.40
CA TRP A 79 -7.89 -3.60 -3.15
C TRP A 79 -6.47 -3.17 -2.88
N ALA A 80 -5.57 -4.13 -2.83
CA ALA A 80 -4.15 -3.90 -2.65
C ALA A 80 -3.36 -4.50 -3.81
N LEU A 81 -2.41 -3.73 -4.33
CA LEU A 81 -1.45 -4.23 -5.30
C LEU A 81 -0.37 -4.97 -4.53
N VAL A 82 -0.18 -6.23 -4.84
CA VAL A 82 0.69 -7.11 -4.06
C VAL A 82 1.66 -7.89 -4.92
N VAL A 83 2.75 -8.30 -4.31
CA VAL A 83 3.72 -9.24 -4.88
C VAL A 83 3.80 -10.42 -3.93
N TRP A 84 3.77 -11.62 -4.46
CA TRP A 84 3.94 -12.82 -3.64
C TRP A 84 5.36 -12.84 -3.07
N ASP A 85 5.48 -13.01 -1.78
CA ASP A 85 6.77 -12.94 -1.08
C ASP A 85 7.82 -13.87 -1.69
N ARG A 86 7.41 -15.04 -2.13
CA ARG A 86 8.33 -16.01 -2.75
C ARG A 86 8.91 -15.53 -4.07
N LEU A 87 8.23 -14.62 -4.74
CA LEU A 87 8.67 -14.08 -6.03
C LEU A 87 9.31 -12.70 -5.89
N ALA A 88 9.34 -12.15 -4.69
CA ALA A 88 9.83 -10.79 -4.47
C ALA A 88 11.32 -10.61 -4.79
N GLY A 89 12.07 -11.70 -4.80
CA GLY A 89 13.50 -11.65 -5.14
C GLY A 89 13.81 -11.56 -6.62
N LEU A 90 12.80 -11.69 -7.47
CA LEU A 90 12.98 -11.55 -8.90
C LEU A 90 13.20 -10.09 -9.28
N SER A 91 13.90 -9.85 -10.40
CA SER A 91 14.16 -8.49 -10.86
C SER A 91 12.88 -7.76 -11.28
N ASP A 92 11.91 -8.51 -11.78
CA ASP A 92 10.63 -7.96 -12.19
C ASP A 92 9.51 -8.90 -11.72
N PRO A 93 9.22 -8.89 -10.41
CA PRO A 93 8.22 -9.81 -9.87
C PRO A 93 6.82 -9.46 -10.37
N PRO A 94 5.98 -10.47 -10.63
CA PRO A 94 4.61 -10.20 -11.07
C PRO A 94 3.81 -9.54 -9.97
N GLU A 95 3.06 -8.51 -10.35
CA GLU A 95 2.19 -7.77 -9.46
C GLU A 95 0.74 -8.14 -9.74
N SER A 96 -0.05 -8.29 -8.69
CA SER A 96 -1.46 -8.64 -8.79
C SER A 96 -2.25 -7.90 -7.73
N TRP A 97 -3.57 -7.93 -7.84
CA TRP A 97 -4.45 -7.23 -6.91
C TRP A 97 -5.22 -8.22 -6.04
N ALA A 98 -5.22 -7.95 -4.75
CA ALA A 98 -5.91 -8.76 -3.76
C ALA A 98 -6.88 -7.91 -2.95
N ASN A 99 -8.01 -8.51 -2.55
CA ASN A 99 -8.96 -7.82 -1.69
C ASN A 99 -8.42 -7.78 -0.27
N THR A 100 -8.37 -6.59 0.30
CA THR A 100 -7.75 -6.35 1.60
C THR A 100 -8.46 -7.03 2.76
N GLN A 101 -9.74 -7.39 2.61
CA GLN A 101 -10.47 -8.04 3.70
C GLN A 101 -9.90 -9.42 4.05
N TYR A 102 -9.16 -10.04 3.15
CA TYR A 102 -8.53 -11.34 3.37
C TYR A 102 -7.06 -11.24 3.74
N LEU A 103 -6.57 -10.04 4.01
CA LEU A 103 -5.18 -9.79 4.32
C LEU A 103 -5.02 -9.34 5.76
N LYS A 104 -4.05 -9.90 6.44
CA LYS A 104 -3.72 -9.52 7.80
C LYS A 104 -2.29 -9.02 7.83
N GLU A 105 -2.07 -7.87 8.44
CA GLU A 105 -0.74 -7.32 8.58
C GLU A 105 0.10 -8.23 9.46
N VAL A 106 1.29 -8.58 8.95
CA VAL A 106 2.24 -9.35 9.73
C VAL A 106 3.03 -8.35 10.55
N GLN A 107 2.74 -8.28 11.85
CA GLN A 107 3.50 -7.45 12.75
C GLN A 107 4.86 -8.08 12.99
N LYS A 108 5.84 -7.58 12.29
CA LYS A 108 7.19 -7.94 12.59
C LYS A 108 7.66 -7.19 13.81
N ASN A 109 7.52 -7.82 14.93
CA ASN A 109 8.32 -7.46 16.06
C ASN A 109 9.72 -8.08 15.84
N ALA A 110 10.38 -7.59 14.80
CA ALA A 110 11.74 -8.05 14.51
C ALA A 110 12.66 -7.88 15.73
N ARG A 111 12.42 -6.84 16.50
CA ARG A 111 13.14 -6.61 17.75
C ARG A 111 12.83 -7.67 18.80
N THR A 112 11.57 -8.09 18.87
CA THR A 112 11.17 -9.11 19.84
C THR A 112 11.75 -10.48 19.47
N ASP A 113 11.73 -10.80 18.18
CA ASP A 113 12.28 -12.05 17.69
C ASP A 113 13.79 -12.11 17.92
N LEU A 114 14.49 -11.02 17.66
CA LEU A 114 15.93 -10.93 17.93
C LEU A 114 16.25 -11.05 19.40
N ARG A 115 15.41 -10.50 20.27
CA ARG A 115 15.59 -10.61 21.72
C ARG A 115 15.41 -12.06 22.18
N SER A 116 14.42 -12.74 21.63
CA SER A 116 14.21 -14.15 21.95
C SER A 116 15.41 -14.99 21.56
N LEU A 117 15.95 -14.75 20.39
CA LEU A 117 17.14 -15.45 19.93
C LEU A 117 18.38 -15.16 20.78
N ARG A 118 18.53 -13.92 21.23
CA ARG A 118 19.66 -13.51 22.05
C ARG A 118 19.64 -14.11 23.44
N ARG A 119 18.48 -14.42 23.95
CA ARG A 119 18.38 -15.03 25.27
C ARG A 119 18.79 -16.49 25.30
N GLY A 120 19.11 -17.03 24.14
CA GLY A 120 19.57 -18.41 24.06
C GLY A 120 18.50 -19.42 24.33
N ASP A 121 17.31 -19.02 24.18
CA ASP A 121 16.11 -19.82 24.50
C ASP A 121 15.64 -20.73 23.35
#